data_61e0e771830442756fab82ca7b475d87
#
_entry.id   61e0e771830442756fab82ca7b475d87
#
_cell.length_a   1.000
_cell.length_b   1.000
_cell.length_c   1.000
_cell.angle_alpha   90.00
_cell.angle_beta   90.00
_cell.angle_gamma   90.00
#
_symmetry.space_group_name_H-M   'P 1'
#
loop_
_entity.id
_entity.type
_entity.pdbx_description
1 polymer ?
#
loop_
_entity_poly.entity_id
_entity_poly.type
_entity_poly.pdbx_seq_one_letter_code
_entity_poly.pdbx_strand_id
1 'polypeptide(L)'
;AIGADDVYWQKLPIAQHPRVTVVTGGSERQTSVLNALRSILAEANSDDWVLVHDAVRPCVKSDDIDNLIHRVKDDEVGGLLAATMDNTVKRATKSELSIRVAETLDRSQLYNALTPQMFRIEKLFNALSEAAEQSAPITDEASDMERMGWAPLLVEGCKTNIKITHSSDLLL
;
A
#
# COMPACT_ATOMS: atom_id res chain seq x y z
N ALA A 1 -1.04 -2.00 12.61
CA ALA A 1 -0.77 -3.37 13.05
C ALA A 1 0.70 -3.50 13.45
N ILE A 2 1.00 -4.25 14.51
CA ILE A 2 2.35 -4.51 15.02
C ILE A 2 2.55 -6.03 15.20
N GLY A 3 3.80 -6.48 15.23
CA GLY A 3 4.12 -7.89 15.53
C GLY A 3 3.67 -8.28 16.95
N ALA A 4 3.29 -9.54 17.15
CA ALA A 4 2.88 -10.04 18.46
C ALA A 4 3.99 -9.88 19.52
N ASP A 5 5.24 -9.97 19.10
CA ASP A 5 6.42 -9.88 19.97
C ASP A 5 7.08 -8.46 19.92
N ASP A 6 6.35 -7.43 19.45
CA ASP A 6 6.89 -6.08 19.39
C ASP A 6 7.13 -5.52 20.79
N VAL A 7 8.39 -5.13 21.05
CA VAL A 7 8.83 -4.58 22.33
C VAL A 7 9.16 -3.08 22.25
N TYR A 8 9.01 -2.48 21.08
CA TYR A 8 9.41 -1.10 20.82
C TYR A 8 8.21 -0.15 20.83
N TRP A 9 7.06 -0.57 20.31
CA TRP A 9 5.87 0.25 20.16
C TRP A 9 5.48 0.97 21.44
N GLN A 10 5.39 0.22 22.55
CA GLN A 10 4.98 0.77 23.86
C GLN A 10 5.93 1.85 24.41
N LYS A 11 7.14 1.95 23.88
CA LYS A 11 8.14 2.96 24.25
C LYS A 11 7.98 4.28 23.47
N LEU A 12 7.16 4.28 22.44
CA LEU A 12 6.94 5.46 21.62
C LEU A 12 5.88 6.36 22.23
N PRO A 13 6.09 7.69 22.27
CA PRO A 13 5.09 8.63 22.79
C PRO A 13 3.71 8.50 22.12
N ILE A 14 3.68 8.18 20.82
CA ILE A 14 2.47 8.02 20.03
C ILE A 14 1.64 6.81 20.48
N ALA A 15 2.23 5.81 21.16
CA ALA A 15 1.52 4.61 21.60
C ALA A 15 0.39 4.91 22.61
N GLN A 16 0.49 6.05 23.30
CA GLN A 16 -0.52 6.49 24.28
C GLN A 16 -1.54 7.47 23.69
N HIS A 17 -1.44 7.77 22.38
CA HIS A 17 -2.35 8.73 21.78
C HIS A 17 -3.77 8.16 21.68
N PRO A 18 -4.84 8.87 22.10
CA PRO A 18 -6.20 8.33 22.19
C PRO A 18 -6.84 7.97 20.85
N ARG A 19 -6.29 8.45 19.74
CA ARG A 19 -6.74 8.10 18.38
C ARG A 19 -5.96 6.93 17.78
N VAL A 20 -5.09 6.28 18.53
CA VAL A 20 -4.27 5.19 18.04
C VAL A 20 -4.76 3.89 18.66
N THR A 21 -5.20 2.98 17.81
CA THR A 21 -5.56 1.61 18.17
C THR A 21 -4.51 0.65 17.65
N VAL A 22 -4.07 -0.28 18.50
CA VAL A 22 -3.08 -1.27 18.14
C VAL A 22 -3.77 -2.59 17.85
N VAL A 23 -3.38 -3.19 16.74
CA VAL A 23 -3.87 -4.51 16.30
C VAL A 23 -2.68 -5.42 16.09
N THR A 24 -2.80 -6.68 16.51
CA THR A 24 -1.80 -7.70 16.21
C THR A 24 -1.80 -8.00 14.71
N GLY A 25 -0.66 -7.85 14.08
CA GLY A 25 -0.44 -8.17 12.67
C GLY A 25 -0.45 -9.68 12.43
N GLY A 26 -0.35 -10.06 11.17
CA GLY A 26 -0.18 -11.44 10.73
C GLY A 26 1.25 -11.74 10.31
N SER A 27 1.46 -12.94 9.77
CA SER A 27 2.74 -13.38 9.20
C SER A 27 3.11 -12.61 7.93
N GLU A 28 2.12 -12.03 7.27
CA GLU A 28 2.28 -11.28 6.03
C GLU A 28 1.61 -9.91 6.13
N ARG A 29 2.03 -8.98 5.23
CA ARG A 29 1.48 -7.63 5.15
C ARG A 29 -0.04 -7.65 4.97
N GLN A 30 -0.54 -8.45 4.04
CA GLN A 30 -1.97 -8.62 3.77
C GLN A 30 -2.76 -9.03 5.02
N THR A 31 -2.31 -10.05 5.73
CA THR A 31 -2.96 -10.51 6.95
C THR A 31 -3.00 -9.41 8.01
N SER A 32 -1.93 -8.61 8.09
CA SER A 32 -1.88 -7.47 9.00
C SER A 32 -2.91 -6.40 8.65
N VAL A 33 -3.10 -6.10 7.35
CA VAL A 33 -4.11 -5.15 6.88
C VAL A 33 -5.52 -5.71 7.15
N LEU A 34 -5.78 -6.98 6.83
CA LEU A 34 -7.06 -7.63 7.12
C LEU A 34 -7.42 -7.59 8.61
N ASN A 35 -6.45 -7.87 9.49
CA ASN A 35 -6.68 -7.82 10.93
C ASN A 35 -7.03 -6.39 11.39
N ALA A 36 -6.34 -5.39 10.83
CA ALA A 36 -6.66 -3.99 11.12
C ALA A 36 -8.07 -3.61 10.63
N LEU A 37 -8.44 -3.99 9.40
CA LEU A 37 -9.78 -3.74 8.87
C LEU A 37 -10.87 -4.43 9.72
N ARG A 38 -10.68 -5.71 10.11
CA ARG A 38 -11.61 -6.42 10.98
C ARG A 38 -11.85 -5.71 12.32
N SER A 39 -10.81 -5.08 12.86
CA SER A 39 -10.91 -4.39 14.15
C SER A 39 -11.76 -3.13 14.12
N ILE A 40 -11.93 -2.51 12.94
CA ILE A 40 -12.67 -1.26 12.77
C ILE A 40 -14.02 -1.45 12.07
N LEU A 41 -14.26 -2.58 11.40
CA LEU A 41 -15.49 -2.83 10.65
C LEU A 41 -16.78 -2.76 11.49
N ALA A 42 -16.69 -3.11 12.77
CA ALA A 42 -17.84 -3.06 13.67
C ALA A 42 -18.30 -1.62 14.00
N GLU A 43 -17.42 -0.65 13.85
CA GLU A 43 -17.65 0.76 14.19
C GLU A 43 -17.73 1.64 12.93
N ALA A 44 -17.26 1.15 11.79
CA ALA A 44 -17.24 1.87 10.52
C ALA A 44 -18.54 1.65 9.72
N ASN A 45 -18.92 2.63 8.89
CA ASN A 45 -19.92 2.43 7.86
C ASN A 45 -19.27 1.79 6.62
N SER A 46 -20.04 1.04 5.84
CA SER A 46 -19.56 0.36 4.63
C SER A 46 -18.86 1.30 3.64
N ASP A 47 -19.32 2.53 3.59
CA ASP A 47 -18.84 3.58 2.70
C ASP A 47 -17.75 4.48 3.31
N ASP A 48 -17.28 4.20 4.51
CA ASP A 48 -16.16 4.94 5.09
C ASP A 48 -14.89 4.69 4.30
N TRP A 49 -14.05 5.72 4.22
CA TRP A 49 -12.76 5.63 3.56
C TRP A 49 -11.68 5.12 4.50
N VAL A 50 -10.85 4.23 4.02
CA VAL A 50 -9.65 3.78 4.71
C VAL A 50 -8.40 4.07 3.87
N LEU A 51 -7.34 4.55 4.52
CA LEU A 51 -6.03 4.72 3.93
C LEU A 51 -5.10 3.65 4.48
N VAL A 52 -4.52 2.85 3.61
CA VAL A 52 -3.49 1.86 3.98
C VAL A 52 -2.13 2.43 3.65
N HIS A 53 -1.25 2.48 4.66
CA HIS A 53 0.09 3.06 4.51
C HIS A 53 1.17 2.12 5.06
N ASP A 54 2.24 1.98 4.30
CA ASP A 54 3.41 1.20 4.71
C ASP A 54 4.20 1.95 5.80
N ALA A 55 4.36 1.36 6.99
CA ALA A 55 5.16 1.93 8.07
C ALA A 55 6.63 2.21 7.68
N VAL A 56 7.12 1.50 6.66
CA VAL A 56 8.47 1.67 6.10
C VAL A 56 8.57 2.77 5.03
N ARG A 57 7.56 3.63 4.91
CA ARG A 57 7.58 4.84 4.06
C ARG A 57 7.45 6.12 4.91
N PRO A 58 8.46 6.48 5.69
CA PRO A 58 8.35 7.59 6.64
C PRO A 58 8.33 8.97 5.97
N CYS A 59 8.63 9.06 4.68
CA CYS A 59 8.79 10.31 3.95
C CYS A 59 7.55 10.74 3.15
N VAL A 60 6.36 10.17 3.45
CA VAL A 60 5.11 10.65 2.87
C VAL A 60 4.84 12.09 3.33
N LYS A 61 4.43 12.95 2.39
CA LYS A 61 4.10 14.35 2.70
C LYS A 61 2.62 14.49 3.00
N SER A 62 2.27 15.40 3.92
CA SER A 62 0.88 15.72 4.22
C SER A 62 0.13 16.21 2.97
N ASP A 63 0.78 17.04 2.15
CA ASP A 63 0.18 17.55 0.92
C ASP A 63 -0.17 16.43 -0.07
N ASP A 64 0.64 15.37 -0.15
CA ASP A 64 0.35 14.19 -0.98
C ASP A 64 -0.88 13.44 -0.44
N ILE A 65 -1.01 13.31 0.89
CA ILE A 65 -2.17 12.67 1.52
C ILE A 65 -3.43 13.49 1.26
N ASP A 66 -3.37 14.81 1.44
CA ASP A 66 -4.50 15.71 1.22
C ASP A 66 -4.93 15.70 -0.26
N ASN A 67 -3.96 15.68 -1.19
CA ASN A 67 -4.24 15.55 -2.62
C ASN A 67 -4.91 14.20 -2.94
N LEU A 68 -4.42 13.09 -2.37
CA LEU A 68 -5.06 11.77 -2.55
C LEU A 68 -6.51 11.80 -2.08
N ILE A 69 -6.77 12.29 -0.87
CA ILE A 69 -8.12 12.40 -0.31
C ILE A 69 -9.01 13.25 -1.22
N HIS A 70 -8.52 14.42 -1.64
CA HIS A 70 -9.28 15.33 -2.50
C HIS A 70 -9.66 14.69 -3.84
N ARG A 71 -8.74 13.95 -4.46
CA ARG A 71 -8.93 13.33 -5.78
C ARG A 71 -9.82 12.10 -5.73
N VAL A 72 -9.80 11.36 -4.62
CA VAL A 72 -10.42 10.04 -4.49
C VAL A 72 -11.78 10.09 -3.81
N LYS A 73 -12.07 11.11 -2.99
CA LYS A 73 -13.29 11.17 -2.15
C LYS A 73 -14.61 10.98 -2.91
N ASP A 74 -14.66 11.37 -4.18
CA ASP A 74 -15.85 11.29 -5.04
C ASP A 74 -15.73 10.15 -6.08
N ASP A 75 -14.67 9.33 -6.01
CA ASP A 75 -14.45 8.19 -6.91
C ASP A 75 -15.21 6.94 -6.41
N GLU A 76 -15.70 6.14 -7.33
CA GLU A 76 -16.44 4.92 -7.00
C GLU A 76 -15.56 3.76 -6.52
N VAL A 77 -14.30 3.74 -6.93
CA VAL A 77 -13.36 2.66 -6.64
C VAL A 77 -12.41 3.02 -5.51
N GLY A 78 -11.75 4.15 -5.66
CA GLY A 78 -10.65 4.58 -4.83
C GLY A 78 -9.38 4.81 -5.64
N GLY A 79 -8.23 4.95 -4.96
CA GLY A 79 -6.97 5.22 -5.65
C GLY A 79 -5.76 5.14 -4.75
N LEU A 80 -4.61 5.38 -5.35
CA LEU A 80 -3.33 5.30 -4.67
C LEU A 80 -2.41 6.44 -5.09
N LEU A 81 -1.47 6.77 -4.21
CA LEU A 81 -0.34 7.59 -4.62
C LEU A 81 0.53 6.79 -5.59
N ALA A 82 1.01 7.44 -6.63
CA ALA A 82 1.89 6.84 -7.62
C ALA A 82 2.92 7.86 -8.12
N ALA A 83 4.07 7.39 -8.56
CA ALA A 83 5.10 8.23 -9.16
C ALA A 83 5.52 7.71 -10.53
N THR A 84 5.75 8.63 -11.47
CA THR A 84 6.24 8.28 -12.80
C THR A 84 7.63 7.63 -12.74
N MET A 85 7.91 6.73 -13.68
CA MET A 85 9.22 6.09 -13.83
C MET A 85 10.21 7.04 -14.51
N ASP A 86 11.32 7.38 -13.83
CA ASP A 86 12.37 8.24 -14.40
C ASP A 86 13.40 7.46 -15.20
N ASN A 87 13.72 6.26 -14.75
CA ASN A 87 14.75 5.44 -15.36
C ASN A 87 14.19 4.63 -16.54
N THR A 88 15.06 4.27 -17.48
CA THR A 88 14.71 3.33 -18.54
C THR A 88 14.42 1.95 -17.94
N VAL A 89 13.23 1.42 -18.23
CA VAL A 89 12.77 0.12 -17.72
C VAL A 89 13.12 -0.97 -18.73
N LYS A 90 13.76 -2.04 -18.25
CA LYS A 90 14.13 -3.20 -19.07
C LYS A 90 13.35 -4.43 -18.59
N ARG A 91 12.70 -5.12 -19.52
CA ARG A 91 12.25 -6.50 -19.27
C ARG A 91 13.43 -7.43 -19.46
N ALA A 92 13.60 -8.37 -18.55
CA ALA A 92 14.71 -9.33 -18.60
C ALA A 92 14.21 -10.73 -18.93
N THR A 93 15.04 -11.48 -19.65
CA THR A 93 14.97 -12.94 -19.74
C THR A 93 16.02 -13.52 -18.81
N LYS A 94 15.60 -14.47 -17.96
CA LYS A 94 16.50 -15.16 -17.02
C LYS A 94 16.77 -16.58 -17.52
N SER A 95 18.03 -16.99 -17.49
CA SER A 95 18.49 -18.37 -17.64
C SER A 95 19.34 -18.76 -16.41
N GLU A 96 19.72 -20.03 -16.29
CA GLU A 96 20.59 -20.51 -15.21
C GLU A 96 21.94 -19.78 -15.16
N LEU A 97 22.44 -19.34 -16.30
CA LEU A 97 23.79 -18.75 -16.42
C LEU A 97 23.80 -17.23 -16.56
N SER A 98 22.66 -16.59 -16.85
CA SER A 98 22.65 -15.15 -17.14
C SER A 98 21.28 -14.51 -17.04
N ILE A 99 21.29 -13.18 -16.79
CA ILE A 99 20.14 -12.31 -16.96
C ILE A 99 20.45 -11.38 -18.13
N ARG A 100 19.59 -11.37 -19.16
CA ARG A 100 19.78 -10.55 -20.36
C ARG A 100 18.58 -9.65 -20.60
N VAL A 101 18.81 -8.50 -21.23
CA VAL A 101 17.73 -7.62 -21.67
C VAL A 101 16.94 -8.32 -22.77
N ALA A 102 15.63 -8.48 -22.57
CA ALA A 102 14.70 -8.94 -23.60
C ALA A 102 14.17 -7.75 -24.42
N GLU A 103 13.74 -6.69 -23.74
CA GLU A 103 13.22 -5.48 -24.37
C GLU A 103 13.34 -4.25 -23.48
N THR A 104 13.21 -3.08 -24.10
CA THR A 104 13.00 -1.80 -23.38
C THR A 104 11.52 -1.49 -23.37
N LEU A 105 10.95 -1.29 -22.17
CA LEU A 105 9.55 -0.91 -22.03
C LEU A 105 9.36 0.60 -22.23
N ASP A 106 8.24 0.96 -22.86
CA ASP A 106 7.80 2.35 -22.85
C ASP A 106 7.33 2.71 -21.43
N ARG A 107 8.03 3.64 -20.82
CA ARG A 107 7.74 4.07 -19.44
C ARG A 107 6.68 5.16 -19.35
N SER A 108 6.19 5.69 -20.45
CA SER A 108 5.22 6.79 -20.43
C SER A 108 3.90 6.44 -19.74
N GLN A 109 3.59 5.15 -19.65
CA GLN A 109 2.40 4.61 -18.98
C GLN A 109 2.73 3.74 -17.76
N LEU A 110 3.98 3.80 -17.27
CA LEU A 110 4.42 3.03 -16.12
C LEU A 110 4.60 3.93 -14.91
N TYR A 111 4.04 3.47 -13.80
CA TYR A 111 4.11 4.16 -12.51
C TYR A 111 4.63 3.24 -11.42
N ASN A 112 5.38 3.81 -10.49
CA ASN A 112 5.68 3.16 -9.22
C ASN A 112 4.49 3.36 -8.29
N ALA A 113 3.85 2.26 -7.87
CA ALA A 113 2.83 2.31 -6.84
C ALA A 113 3.44 2.72 -5.50
N LEU A 114 2.83 3.67 -4.84
CA LEU A 114 3.20 4.18 -3.53
C LEU A 114 2.06 3.91 -2.54
N THR A 115 2.29 4.27 -1.29
CA THR A 115 1.23 4.36 -0.27
C THR A 115 1.25 5.76 0.35
N PRO A 116 0.11 6.27 0.89
CA PRO A 116 -1.14 5.55 1.13
C PRO A 116 -1.91 5.16 -0.13
N GLN A 117 -2.72 4.11 0.03
CA GLN A 117 -3.76 3.69 -0.90
C GLN A 117 -5.10 3.84 -0.21
N MET A 118 -6.08 4.44 -0.87
CA MET A 118 -7.36 4.87 -0.28
C MET A 118 -8.53 4.21 -0.98
N PHE A 119 -9.33 3.45 -0.21
CA PHE A 119 -10.47 2.69 -0.71
C PHE A 119 -11.64 2.74 0.26
N ARG A 120 -12.86 2.40 -0.20
CA ARG A 120 -14.00 2.14 0.68
C ARG A 120 -13.71 0.90 1.51
N ILE A 121 -13.96 0.98 2.81
CA ILE A 121 -13.56 -0.06 3.77
C ILE A 121 -14.14 -1.43 3.43
N GLU A 122 -15.42 -1.50 3.08
CA GLU A 122 -16.08 -2.77 2.75
C GLU A 122 -15.55 -3.37 1.45
N LYS A 123 -15.38 -2.53 0.41
CA LYS A 123 -14.82 -2.97 -0.88
C LYS A 123 -13.40 -3.55 -0.69
N LEU A 124 -12.55 -2.85 0.04
CA LEU A 124 -11.19 -3.31 0.31
C LEU A 124 -11.19 -4.59 1.15
N PHE A 125 -12.01 -4.66 2.19
CA PHE A 125 -12.10 -5.85 3.03
C PHE A 125 -12.52 -7.09 2.23
N ASN A 126 -13.52 -6.95 1.35
CA ASN A 126 -14.00 -8.04 0.51
C ASN A 126 -12.93 -8.49 -0.49
N ALA A 127 -12.24 -7.54 -1.16
CA ALA A 127 -11.17 -7.84 -2.10
C ALA A 127 -10.01 -8.59 -1.44
N LEU A 128 -9.53 -8.11 -0.29
CA LEU A 128 -8.46 -8.76 0.47
C LEU A 128 -8.88 -10.13 1.01
N SER A 129 -10.12 -10.29 1.45
CA SER A 129 -10.62 -11.57 1.98
C SER A 129 -10.68 -12.63 0.89
N GLU A 130 -11.21 -12.29 -0.29
CA GLU A 130 -11.26 -13.20 -1.43
C GLU A 130 -9.85 -13.58 -1.91
N ALA A 131 -8.94 -12.61 -1.98
CA ALA A 131 -7.56 -12.88 -2.35
C ALA A 131 -6.86 -13.84 -1.36
N ALA A 132 -7.13 -13.69 -0.04
CA ALA A 132 -6.60 -14.57 0.98
C ALA A 132 -7.13 -16.01 0.86
N GLU A 133 -8.43 -16.18 0.56
CA GLU A 133 -9.04 -17.50 0.33
C GLU A 133 -8.44 -18.21 -0.89
N GLN A 134 -8.12 -17.46 -1.94
CA GLN A 134 -7.54 -17.98 -3.17
C GLN A 134 -6.01 -18.16 -3.10
N SER A 135 -5.36 -17.82 -1.99
CA SER A 135 -3.89 -17.81 -1.83
C SER A 135 -3.19 -17.07 -2.98
N ALA A 136 -3.79 -15.98 -3.41
CA ALA A 136 -3.30 -15.21 -4.55
C ALA A 136 -2.02 -14.44 -4.19
N PRO A 137 -1.06 -14.31 -5.12
CA PRO A 137 0.08 -13.43 -4.92
C PRO A 137 -0.40 -11.97 -4.88
N ILE A 138 -0.16 -11.30 -3.76
CA ILE A 138 -0.59 -9.93 -3.52
C ILE A 138 0.64 -9.05 -3.38
N THR A 139 0.62 -7.92 -4.07
CA THR A 139 1.69 -6.92 -4.00
C THR A 139 1.28 -5.70 -3.19
N ASP A 140 0.05 -5.22 -3.36
CA ASP A 140 -0.54 -4.07 -2.68
C ASP A 140 -2.08 -4.13 -2.73
N GLU A 141 -2.76 -3.18 -2.08
CA GLU A 141 -4.23 -3.13 -2.04
C GLU A 141 -4.84 -2.85 -3.42
N ALA A 142 -4.18 -2.05 -4.25
CA ALA A 142 -4.65 -1.75 -5.60
C ALA A 142 -4.73 -3.02 -6.46
N SER A 143 -3.77 -3.93 -6.35
CA SER A 143 -3.78 -5.20 -7.09
C SER A 143 -4.96 -6.10 -6.71
N ASP A 144 -5.43 -6.04 -5.46
CA ASP A 144 -6.63 -6.78 -5.05
C ASP A 144 -7.90 -6.14 -5.61
N MET A 145 -7.96 -4.81 -5.66
CA MET A 145 -9.06 -4.10 -6.32
C MET A 145 -9.11 -4.42 -7.82
N GLU A 146 -7.97 -4.48 -8.49
CA GLU A 146 -7.85 -4.86 -9.91
C GLU A 146 -8.37 -6.29 -10.17
N ARG A 147 -8.09 -7.23 -9.26
CA ARG A 147 -8.61 -8.61 -9.33
C ARG A 147 -10.13 -8.67 -9.27
N MET A 148 -10.76 -7.75 -8.54
CA MET A 148 -12.21 -7.59 -8.50
C MET A 148 -12.78 -6.91 -9.77
N GLY A 149 -11.92 -6.59 -10.75
CA GLY A 149 -12.30 -5.92 -12.00
C GLY A 149 -12.44 -4.41 -11.88
N TRP A 150 -11.95 -3.81 -10.80
CA TRP A 150 -11.96 -2.36 -10.60
C TRP A 150 -10.65 -1.73 -11.08
N ALA A 151 -10.69 -0.43 -11.39
CA ALA A 151 -9.55 0.34 -11.87
C ALA A 151 -9.28 1.53 -10.94
N PRO A 152 -8.39 1.39 -9.93
CA PRO A 152 -8.05 2.48 -9.01
C PRO A 152 -7.44 3.70 -9.71
N LEU A 153 -7.72 4.90 -9.19
CA LEU A 153 -7.09 6.14 -9.65
C LEU A 153 -5.61 6.17 -9.26
N LEU A 154 -4.76 6.58 -10.22
CA LEU A 154 -3.38 6.97 -9.92
C LEU A 154 -3.33 8.46 -9.60
N VAL A 155 -2.91 8.80 -8.39
CA VAL A 155 -2.73 10.18 -7.94
C VAL A 155 -1.23 10.45 -7.80
N GLU A 156 -0.73 11.49 -8.45
CA GLU A 156 0.69 11.81 -8.42
C GLU A 156 1.14 12.16 -7.00
N GLY A 157 2.17 11.47 -6.52
CA GLY A 157 2.83 11.67 -5.24
C GLY A 157 4.31 11.91 -5.38
N CYS A 158 4.92 12.41 -4.31
CA CYS A 158 6.33 12.75 -4.31
C CYS A 158 7.22 11.50 -4.39
N LYS A 159 8.23 11.54 -5.28
CA LYS A 159 9.22 10.46 -5.43
C LYS A 159 10.09 10.26 -4.18
N THR A 160 10.13 11.24 -3.28
CA THR A 160 10.80 11.10 -1.98
C THR A 160 10.06 10.19 -1.00
N ASN A 161 8.82 9.78 -1.30
CA ASN A 161 8.06 8.80 -0.53
C ASN A 161 8.62 7.38 -0.76
N ILE A 162 9.90 7.21 -0.47
CA ILE A 162 10.64 5.97 -0.66
C ILE A 162 10.17 4.89 0.32
N LYS A 163 10.32 3.63 -0.07
CA LYS A 163 10.16 2.47 0.81
C LYS A 163 11.52 2.04 1.32
N ILE A 164 11.74 2.12 2.63
CA ILE A 164 12.94 1.59 3.26
C ILE A 164 12.89 0.06 3.16
N THR A 165 13.73 -0.50 2.32
CA THR A 165 13.80 -1.94 2.03
C THR A 165 15.15 -2.52 2.44
N HIS A 166 16.20 -1.73 2.32
CA HIS A 166 17.57 -2.09 2.66
C HIS A 166 18.16 -1.11 3.68
N SER A 167 19.15 -1.55 4.44
CA SER A 167 19.83 -0.69 5.43
C SER A 167 20.46 0.56 4.81
N SER A 168 20.87 0.50 3.53
CA SER A 168 21.37 1.66 2.78
C SER A 168 20.33 2.76 2.59
N ASP A 169 19.04 2.42 2.58
CA ASP A 169 17.98 3.39 2.36
C ASP A 169 17.79 4.34 3.57
N LEU A 170 18.36 3.95 4.72
CA LEU A 170 18.38 4.80 5.92
C LEU A 170 19.39 5.96 5.83
N LEU A 171 20.24 5.97 4.80
CA LEU A 171 21.25 7.01 4.57
C LEU A 171 20.77 8.11 3.62
N LEU A 172 19.56 7.96 3.03
CA LEU A 172 18.90 8.91 2.14
C LEU A 172 18.03 9.88 2.93
#